data_66c851b572cf178c360d81336fcc219a
#
_entry.id   66c851b572cf178c360d81336fcc219a
#
_cell.length_a   1.000
_cell.length_b   1.000
_cell.length_c   1.000
_cell.angle_alpha   90.00
_cell.angle_beta   90.00
_cell.angle_gamma   90.00
#
_symmetry.space_group_name_H-M   'P 1'
#
loop_
_entity.id
_entity.type
_entity.pdbx_description
1 polymer ?
#
loop_
_entity_poly.entity_id
_entity_poly.type
_entity_poly.pdbx_seq_one_letter_code
_entity_poly.pdbx_strand_id
1 'polypeptide(L)'
;MLKKIKTLFCDSHKKALKDGLIEGYGVSVMGGCNFGSEPYLIRLGNDVRISFGVSFVNHDGGTWAFRDMPEYKDVIKYGKITIGDRSFIGCNAIIMPGVHIGKRCVVGAGSVVTKDIPDGMVACGVPASVIMTTEEYAQKSLQQMLPYNKDEYQKDKRAYLKKYLSE
;
A
#
# COMPACT_ATOMS: atom_id res chain seq x y z
N MET A 1 -28.74 5.25 1.47
CA MET A 1 -27.64 5.15 2.44
C MET A 1 -26.37 4.52 1.87
N LEU A 2 -26.43 3.41 1.13
CA LEU A 2 -25.28 2.73 0.50
C LEU A 2 -24.49 3.57 -0.56
N LYS A 3 -25.14 4.47 -1.30
CA LYS A 3 -24.46 5.36 -2.27
C LYS A 3 -23.56 6.41 -1.60
N LYS A 4 -23.90 6.90 -0.39
CA LYS A 4 -23.07 7.85 0.38
C LYS A 4 -21.80 7.19 0.93
N ILE A 5 -21.84 5.91 1.28
CA ILE A 5 -20.69 5.18 1.81
C ILE A 5 -19.62 4.95 0.71
N LYS A 6 -20.04 4.60 -0.52
CA LYS A 6 -19.11 4.47 -1.67
C LYS A 6 -18.38 5.79 -2.00
N THR A 7 -19.02 6.93 -1.81
CA THR A 7 -18.44 8.26 -2.08
C THR A 7 -17.40 8.65 -1.02
N LEU A 8 -17.61 8.28 0.25
CA LEU A 8 -16.67 8.60 1.32
C LEU A 8 -15.31 7.88 1.17
N PHE A 9 -15.29 6.65 0.66
CA PHE A 9 -14.06 5.86 0.51
C PHE A 9 -13.23 6.21 -0.74
N CYS A 10 -13.83 6.88 -1.73
CA CYS A 10 -13.14 7.35 -2.93
C CYS A 10 -12.58 8.77 -2.76
N ASP A 11 -12.91 9.47 -1.67
CA ASP A 11 -12.61 10.88 -1.48
C ASP A 11 -11.17 11.15 -1.05
N SER A 12 -10.56 10.26 -0.24
CA SER A 12 -9.21 10.48 0.27
C SER A 12 -8.14 10.49 -0.83
N HIS A 13 -8.22 9.60 -1.81
CA HIS A 13 -7.31 9.56 -2.96
C HIS A 13 -7.48 10.80 -3.85
N LYS A 14 -8.72 11.14 -4.20
CA LYS A 14 -9.00 12.35 -4.99
C LYS A 14 -8.55 13.64 -4.27
N LYS A 15 -8.74 13.69 -2.95
CA LYS A 15 -8.22 14.79 -2.15
C LYS A 15 -6.71 14.83 -2.20
N ALA A 16 -6.03 13.70 -1.99
CA ALA A 16 -4.58 13.62 -2.04
C ALA A 16 -4.00 14.09 -3.38
N LEU A 17 -4.63 13.73 -4.52
CA LEU A 17 -4.26 14.23 -5.85
C LEU A 17 -4.38 15.75 -5.96
N LYS A 18 -5.45 16.34 -5.44
CA LYS A 18 -5.62 17.80 -5.39
C LYS A 18 -4.56 18.47 -4.51
N ASP A 19 -4.16 17.79 -3.44
CA ASP A 19 -3.17 18.27 -2.47
C ASP A 19 -1.72 17.91 -2.88
N GLY A 20 -1.52 17.46 -4.15
CA GLY A 20 -0.20 17.33 -4.77
C GLY A 20 0.42 15.93 -4.77
N LEU A 21 -0.33 14.87 -4.43
CA LEU A 21 0.10 13.50 -4.70
C LEU A 21 0.46 13.34 -6.18
N ILE A 22 1.60 12.72 -6.46
CA ILE A 22 2.04 12.42 -7.83
C ILE A 22 1.87 10.93 -8.09
N GLU A 23 1.17 10.58 -9.17
CA GLU A 23 1.02 9.19 -9.59
C GLU A 23 1.21 9.00 -11.09
N GLY A 24 1.62 7.79 -11.47
CA GLY A 24 1.68 7.34 -12.86
C GLY A 24 0.32 6.88 -13.38
N TYR A 25 0.32 6.27 -14.57
CA TYR A 25 -0.91 5.68 -15.13
C TYR A 25 -1.26 4.35 -14.46
N GLY A 26 -2.54 3.96 -14.54
CA GLY A 26 -3.00 2.64 -14.08
C GLY A 26 -3.00 2.43 -12.57
N VAL A 27 -2.80 3.48 -11.78
CA VAL A 27 -2.83 3.41 -10.31
C VAL A 27 -4.25 3.09 -9.83
N SER A 28 -4.35 2.16 -8.90
CA SER A 28 -5.62 1.77 -8.28
C SER A 28 -5.52 1.84 -6.76
N VAL A 29 -6.34 2.69 -6.15
CA VAL A 29 -6.39 2.87 -4.69
C VAL A 29 -7.76 2.45 -4.18
N MET A 30 -7.76 1.52 -3.22
CA MET A 30 -8.98 1.12 -2.51
C MET A 30 -9.32 2.10 -1.40
N GLY A 31 -10.55 2.03 -0.90
CA GLY A 31 -11.06 2.98 0.10
C GLY A 31 -10.36 2.92 1.46
N GLY A 32 -10.51 4.01 2.23
CA GLY A 32 -10.00 4.10 3.60
C GLY A 32 -8.50 4.38 3.73
N CYS A 33 -7.80 4.67 2.62
CA CYS A 33 -6.38 5.03 2.67
C CYS A 33 -6.19 6.44 3.25
N ASN A 34 -5.10 6.61 4.01
CA ASN A 34 -4.66 7.89 4.58
C ASN A 34 -3.34 8.31 3.94
N PHE A 35 -3.31 9.48 3.29
CA PHE A 35 -2.12 10.02 2.60
C PHE A 35 -1.36 11.07 3.45
N GLY A 36 -1.65 11.15 4.76
CA GLY A 36 -1.05 12.14 5.64
C GLY A 36 -1.50 13.57 5.34
N SER A 37 -0.84 14.51 5.95
CA SER A 37 -1.06 15.95 5.75
C SER A 37 -0.25 16.53 4.56
N GLU A 38 0.78 15.81 4.10
CA GLU A 38 1.70 16.22 3.02
C GLU A 38 1.66 15.25 1.83
N PRO A 39 0.52 15.07 1.11
CA PRO A 39 0.42 14.13 -0.01
C PRO A 39 1.42 14.44 -1.15
N TYR A 40 1.85 15.69 -1.29
CA TYR A 40 2.87 16.12 -2.24
C TYR A 40 4.27 15.51 -2.00
N LEU A 41 4.48 14.86 -0.84
CA LEU A 41 5.69 14.07 -0.55
C LEU A 41 5.57 12.61 -1.01
N ILE A 42 4.43 12.19 -1.56
CA ILE A 42 4.19 10.82 -2.02
C ILE A 42 4.27 10.77 -3.53
N ARG A 43 4.98 9.78 -4.04
CA ARG A 43 5.04 9.47 -5.47
C ARG A 43 4.72 7.98 -5.69
N LEU A 44 3.74 7.71 -6.52
CA LEU A 44 3.37 6.37 -6.98
C LEU A 44 3.79 6.21 -8.45
N GLY A 45 4.41 5.10 -8.78
CA GLY A 45 4.75 4.71 -10.16
C GLY A 45 3.53 4.26 -10.95
N ASN A 46 3.78 3.63 -12.10
CA ASN A 46 2.74 3.12 -12.97
C ASN A 46 2.19 1.78 -12.48
N ASP A 47 0.90 1.51 -12.71
CA ASP A 47 0.23 0.25 -12.39
C ASP A 47 0.35 -0.16 -10.90
N VAL A 48 0.51 0.80 -10.00
CA VAL A 48 0.59 0.54 -8.55
C VAL A 48 -0.81 0.23 -8.01
N ARG A 49 -0.90 -0.77 -7.12
CA ARG A 49 -2.13 -1.11 -6.42
C ARG A 49 -1.98 -0.90 -4.92
N ILE A 50 -2.83 -0.04 -4.37
CA ILE A 50 -2.93 0.22 -2.93
C ILE A 50 -4.24 -0.39 -2.44
N SER A 51 -4.13 -1.36 -1.52
CA SER A 51 -5.29 -1.99 -0.89
C SER A 51 -5.94 -1.05 0.13
N PHE A 52 -7.04 -1.46 0.72
CA PHE A 52 -7.79 -0.62 1.65
C PHE A 52 -7.02 -0.37 2.96
N GLY A 53 -7.27 0.81 3.57
CA GLY A 53 -6.78 1.15 4.89
C GLY A 53 -5.26 1.41 4.98
N VAL A 54 -4.55 1.51 3.86
CA VAL A 54 -3.11 1.82 3.86
C VAL A 54 -2.90 3.25 4.35
N SER A 55 -1.90 3.43 5.23
CA SER A 55 -1.51 4.72 5.79
C SER A 55 -0.11 5.12 5.35
N PHE A 56 0.02 6.33 4.81
CA PHE A 56 1.28 6.97 4.48
C PHE A 56 1.61 8.00 5.56
N VAL A 57 2.71 7.79 6.26
CA VAL A 57 3.19 8.70 7.31
C VAL A 57 4.29 9.57 6.70
N ASN A 58 4.01 10.86 6.50
CA ASN A 58 4.93 11.77 5.80
C ASN A 58 5.87 12.50 6.75
N HIS A 59 5.54 12.56 8.04
CA HIS A 59 6.33 13.23 9.05
C HIS A 59 6.34 12.44 10.37
N ASP A 60 7.33 12.71 11.18
CA ASP A 60 7.49 12.09 12.49
C ASP A 60 6.98 13.02 13.58
N GLY A 61 5.76 12.73 14.08
CA GLY A 61 5.17 13.46 15.20
C GLY A 61 5.86 13.22 16.55
N GLY A 62 6.73 12.20 16.63
CA GLY A 62 7.50 11.89 17.84
C GLY A 62 8.45 13.01 18.28
N THR A 63 8.77 13.95 17.37
CA THR A 63 9.55 15.16 17.72
C THR A 63 8.85 16.02 18.77
N TRP A 64 7.56 15.85 18.98
CA TRP A 64 6.81 16.52 20.06
C TRP A 64 7.37 16.20 21.43
N ALA A 65 7.87 15.00 21.66
CA ALA A 65 8.32 14.52 22.97
C ALA A 65 9.50 15.29 23.58
N PHE A 66 10.23 16.05 22.75
CA PHE A 66 11.43 16.81 23.18
C PHE A 66 11.43 18.27 22.73
N ARG A 67 10.27 18.80 22.27
CA ARG A 67 10.16 20.23 21.87
C ARG A 67 10.27 21.24 22.99
N ASP A 68 10.09 20.81 24.22
CA ASP A 68 10.33 21.63 25.40
C ASP A 68 11.81 21.80 25.76
N MET A 69 12.69 20.97 25.13
CA MET A 69 14.13 21.07 25.27
C MET A 69 14.66 22.17 24.33
N PRO A 70 15.35 23.23 24.84
CA PRO A 70 15.77 24.38 24.01
C PRO A 70 16.58 24.00 22.78
N GLU A 71 17.41 22.95 22.88
CA GLU A 71 18.29 22.45 21.81
C GLU A 71 17.51 21.83 20.64
N TYR A 72 16.31 21.29 20.90
CA TYR A 72 15.53 20.49 19.96
C TYR A 72 14.19 21.10 19.59
N LYS A 73 13.86 22.28 20.10
CA LYS A 73 12.54 22.92 19.92
C LYS A 73 12.12 23.07 18.45
N ASP A 74 13.10 23.26 17.55
CA ASP A 74 12.87 23.53 16.13
C ASP A 74 13.09 22.28 15.25
N VAL A 75 13.26 21.11 15.85
CA VAL A 75 13.44 19.86 15.07
C VAL A 75 12.15 19.49 14.37
N ILE A 76 12.24 19.40 13.04
CA ILE A 76 11.19 18.86 12.18
C ILE A 76 11.73 17.65 11.40
N LYS A 77 10.87 16.66 11.14
CA LYS A 77 11.29 15.44 10.45
C LYS A 77 10.22 14.99 9.46
N TYR A 78 10.51 15.17 8.20
CA TYR A 78 9.68 14.77 7.06
C TYR A 78 10.44 13.80 6.17
N GLY A 79 9.71 12.98 5.41
CA GLY A 79 10.32 12.08 4.45
C GLY A 79 9.42 11.83 3.23
N LYS A 80 10.05 11.84 2.05
CA LYS A 80 9.37 11.45 0.81
C LYS A 80 9.11 9.95 0.82
N ILE A 81 7.93 9.55 0.36
CA ILE A 81 7.58 8.16 0.15
C ILE A 81 7.48 7.91 -1.35
N THR A 82 8.17 6.90 -1.84
CA THR A 82 8.09 6.52 -3.25
C THR A 82 7.75 5.04 -3.40
N ILE A 83 6.85 4.73 -4.33
CA ILE A 83 6.49 3.36 -4.67
C ILE A 83 6.71 3.16 -6.17
N GLY A 84 7.55 2.19 -6.52
CA GLY A 84 7.88 1.84 -7.90
C GLY A 84 6.77 1.13 -8.64
N ASP A 85 6.92 1.07 -9.97
CA ASP A 85 5.94 0.50 -10.90
C ASP A 85 5.52 -0.92 -10.54
N ARG A 86 4.25 -1.25 -10.78
CA ARG A 86 3.66 -2.60 -10.62
C ARG A 86 3.78 -3.18 -9.21
N SER A 87 3.92 -2.33 -8.20
CA SER A 87 3.97 -2.78 -6.81
C SER A 87 2.59 -2.83 -6.18
N PHE A 88 2.43 -3.76 -5.25
CA PHE A 88 1.20 -3.99 -4.50
C PHE A 88 1.42 -3.71 -3.01
N ILE A 89 0.57 -2.88 -2.44
CA ILE A 89 0.59 -2.59 -1.00
C ILE A 89 -0.63 -3.21 -0.34
N GLY A 90 -0.38 -4.17 0.54
CA GLY A 90 -1.42 -4.91 1.27
C GLY A 90 -2.24 -4.04 2.21
N CYS A 91 -3.44 -4.52 2.53
CA CYS A 91 -4.39 -3.79 3.36
C CYS A 91 -3.81 -3.45 4.74
N ASN A 92 -4.17 -2.28 5.26
CA ASN A 92 -3.74 -1.78 6.58
C ASN A 92 -2.21 -1.70 6.76
N ALA A 93 -1.43 -1.70 5.67
CA ALA A 93 0.00 -1.43 5.77
C ALA A 93 0.25 0.03 6.13
N ILE A 94 1.34 0.27 6.88
CA ILE A 94 1.80 1.61 7.24
C ILE A 94 3.17 1.83 6.60
N ILE A 95 3.29 2.91 5.82
CA ILE A 95 4.54 3.28 5.16
C ILE A 95 5.13 4.49 5.87
N MET A 96 6.32 4.33 6.43
CA MET A 96 6.97 5.34 7.26
C MET A 96 7.69 6.41 6.42
N PRO A 97 8.00 7.58 7.01
CA PRO A 97 8.66 8.68 6.30
C PRO A 97 10.01 8.27 5.71
N GLY A 98 10.28 8.70 4.48
CA GLY A 98 11.56 8.48 3.81
C GLY A 98 11.68 7.14 3.07
N VAL A 99 10.69 6.26 3.17
CA VAL A 99 10.73 4.91 2.59
C VAL A 99 10.62 4.95 1.07
N HIS A 100 11.51 4.20 0.42
CA HIS A 100 11.44 3.85 -0.99
C HIS A 100 11.09 2.36 -1.16
N ILE A 101 9.98 2.09 -1.85
CA ILE A 101 9.57 0.73 -2.27
C ILE A 101 9.85 0.62 -3.76
N GLY A 102 10.66 -0.35 -4.14
CA GLY A 102 11.07 -0.60 -5.52
C GLY A 102 9.93 -1.03 -6.43
N LYS A 103 10.28 -1.40 -7.66
CA LYS A 103 9.34 -1.91 -8.67
C LYS A 103 8.99 -3.37 -8.41
N ARG A 104 7.77 -3.77 -8.79
CA ARG A 104 7.30 -5.17 -8.67
C ARG A 104 7.43 -5.72 -7.25
N CYS A 105 7.27 -4.88 -6.25
CA CYS A 105 7.29 -5.28 -4.86
C CYS A 105 5.89 -5.68 -4.37
N VAL A 106 5.86 -6.55 -3.38
CA VAL A 106 4.66 -6.89 -2.64
C VAL A 106 4.88 -6.57 -1.16
N VAL A 107 4.07 -5.69 -0.61
CA VAL A 107 4.01 -5.46 0.84
C VAL A 107 2.83 -6.23 1.41
N GLY A 108 3.10 -7.10 2.38
CA GLY A 108 2.07 -7.89 3.06
C GLY A 108 1.07 -7.03 3.82
N ALA A 109 -0.14 -7.55 4.02
CA ALA A 109 -1.18 -6.88 4.80
C ALA A 109 -0.72 -6.65 6.26
N GLY A 110 -1.10 -5.50 6.85
CA GLY A 110 -0.77 -5.14 8.23
C GLY A 110 0.71 -4.84 8.50
N SER A 111 1.54 -4.75 7.46
CA SER A 111 2.98 -4.50 7.62
C SER A 111 3.29 -3.06 7.98
N VAL A 112 4.35 -2.83 8.76
CA VAL A 112 4.90 -1.49 9.04
C VAL A 112 6.26 -1.37 8.34
N VAL A 113 6.29 -0.66 7.21
CA VAL A 113 7.49 -0.49 6.39
C VAL A 113 8.30 0.68 6.91
N THR A 114 9.45 0.38 7.51
CA THR A 114 10.34 1.36 8.14
C THR A 114 11.66 1.56 7.39
N LYS A 115 11.93 0.70 6.38
CA LYS A 115 13.16 0.71 5.56
C LYS A 115 12.79 0.49 4.10
N ASP A 116 13.70 0.85 3.21
CA ASP A 116 13.55 0.65 1.78
C ASP A 116 13.40 -0.83 1.43
N ILE A 117 12.59 -1.09 0.40
CA ILE A 117 12.40 -2.43 -0.18
C ILE A 117 12.96 -2.41 -1.60
N PRO A 118 13.99 -3.22 -1.91
CA PRO A 118 14.54 -3.30 -3.26
C PRO A 118 13.54 -3.82 -4.29
N ASP A 119 13.82 -3.57 -5.57
CA ASP A 119 13.02 -4.07 -6.69
C ASP A 119 12.79 -5.59 -6.60
N GLY A 120 11.58 -6.03 -6.94
CA GLY A 120 11.24 -7.45 -7.06
C GLY A 120 11.18 -8.22 -5.73
N MET A 121 10.94 -7.55 -4.63
CA MET A 121 10.89 -8.20 -3.30
C MET A 121 9.49 -8.23 -2.70
N VAL A 122 9.27 -9.27 -1.90
CA VAL A 122 8.12 -9.41 -1.01
C VAL A 122 8.58 -9.12 0.41
N ALA A 123 7.94 -8.14 1.06
CA ALA A 123 8.24 -7.79 2.45
C ALA A 123 6.98 -7.81 3.30
N CYS A 124 7.08 -8.28 4.53
CA CYS A 124 5.97 -8.27 5.48
C CYS A 124 6.44 -8.20 6.94
N GLY A 125 5.52 -7.91 7.84
CA GLY A 125 5.73 -7.91 9.28
C GLY A 125 5.81 -6.52 9.91
N VAL A 126 6.07 -6.50 11.22
CA VAL A 126 6.18 -5.28 12.06
C VAL A 126 7.45 -5.40 12.90
N PRO A 127 8.56 -4.73 12.53
CA PRO A 127 8.78 -4.01 11.26
C PRO A 127 8.84 -4.97 10.06
N ALA A 128 8.48 -4.46 8.87
CA ALA A 128 8.52 -5.24 7.64
C ALA A 128 9.97 -5.59 7.27
N SER A 129 10.16 -6.84 6.88
CA SER A 129 11.42 -7.37 6.35
C SER A 129 11.19 -8.14 5.05
N VAL A 130 12.18 -8.14 4.17
CA VAL A 130 12.17 -8.95 2.94
C VAL A 130 12.17 -10.43 3.32
N ILE A 131 11.23 -11.19 2.75
CA ILE A 131 11.06 -12.63 3.04
C ILE A 131 11.34 -13.53 1.83
N MET A 132 11.16 -13.01 0.61
CA MET A 132 11.44 -13.73 -0.64
C MET A 132 11.42 -12.75 -1.82
N THR A 133 11.77 -13.22 -3.00
CA THR A 133 11.57 -12.48 -4.24
C THR A 133 10.11 -12.56 -4.72
N THR A 134 9.70 -11.61 -5.53
CA THR A 134 8.36 -11.63 -6.17
C THR A 134 8.22 -12.82 -7.13
N GLU A 135 9.33 -13.28 -7.72
CA GLU A 135 9.33 -14.47 -8.57
C GLU A 135 9.07 -15.76 -7.78
N GLU A 136 9.75 -15.95 -6.64
CA GLU A 136 9.48 -17.06 -5.73
C GLU A 136 8.03 -17.04 -5.22
N TYR A 137 7.50 -15.85 -4.94
CA TYR A 137 6.10 -15.67 -4.56
C TYR A 137 5.16 -16.08 -5.69
N ALA A 138 5.47 -15.71 -6.94
CA ALA A 138 4.68 -16.09 -8.12
C ALA A 138 4.68 -17.61 -8.33
N GLN A 139 5.85 -18.27 -8.19
CA GLN A 139 5.96 -19.73 -8.31
C GLN A 139 5.14 -20.46 -7.23
N LYS A 140 5.23 -20.02 -5.97
CA LYS A 140 4.39 -20.55 -4.89
C LYS A 140 2.90 -20.35 -5.16
N SER A 141 2.53 -19.17 -5.65
CA SER A 141 1.13 -18.86 -5.99
C SER A 141 0.60 -19.73 -7.13
N LEU A 142 1.45 -20.06 -8.11
CA LEU A 142 1.10 -20.96 -9.20
C LEU A 142 0.83 -22.39 -8.70
N GLN A 143 1.62 -22.86 -7.74
CA GLN A 143 1.43 -24.19 -7.13
C GLN A 143 0.16 -24.28 -6.27
N GLN A 144 -0.30 -23.15 -5.73
CA GLN A 144 -1.45 -23.07 -4.82
C GLN A 144 -2.71 -22.55 -5.51
N MET A 145 -2.63 -22.22 -6.82
CA MET A 145 -3.80 -21.69 -7.52
C MET A 145 -4.90 -22.73 -7.65
N LEU A 146 -6.12 -22.27 -7.49
CA LEU A 146 -7.30 -23.08 -7.83
C LEU A 146 -7.31 -23.36 -9.34
N PRO A 147 -7.91 -24.51 -9.78
CA PRO A 147 -8.18 -24.70 -11.19
C PRO A 147 -8.90 -23.46 -11.73
N TYR A 148 -8.45 -22.90 -12.86
CA TYR A 148 -9.00 -21.67 -13.37
C TYR A 148 -9.61 -21.83 -14.75
N ASN A 149 -10.94 -21.73 -14.81
CA ASN A 149 -11.71 -21.55 -16.03
C ASN A 149 -12.29 -20.13 -16.03
N LYS A 150 -11.82 -19.29 -16.96
CA LYS A 150 -12.18 -17.88 -17.04
C LYS A 150 -13.69 -17.68 -17.23
N ASP A 151 -14.31 -18.46 -18.12
CA ASP A 151 -15.70 -18.28 -18.50
C ASP A 151 -16.64 -18.69 -17.36
N GLU A 152 -16.37 -19.82 -16.71
CA GLU A 152 -17.11 -20.25 -15.54
C GLU A 152 -16.97 -19.25 -14.39
N TYR A 153 -15.73 -18.76 -14.13
CA TYR A 153 -15.45 -17.78 -13.08
C TYR A 153 -16.17 -16.45 -13.34
N GLN A 154 -16.19 -15.97 -14.58
CA GLN A 154 -16.86 -14.71 -14.92
C GLN A 154 -18.38 -14.83 -14.88
N LYS A 155 -18.93 -16.01 -15.23
CA LYS A 155 -20.36 -16.27 -15.21
C LYS A 155 -20.93 -16.24 -13.80
N ASP A 156 -20.33 -16.93 -12.85
CA ASP A 156 -20.72 -16.93 -11.44
C ASP A 156 -19.52 -17.22 -10.54
N LYS A 157 -18.82 -16.14 -10.17
CA LYS A 157 -17.67 -16.21 -9.27
C LYS A 157 -17.99 -16.90 -7.94
N ARG A 158 -19.18 -16.67 -7.39
CA ARG A 158 -19.55 -17.23 -6.08
C ARG A 158 -19.72 -18.74 -6.16
N ALA A 159 -20.45 -19.23 -7.15
CA ALA A 159 -20.63 -20.66 -7.36
C ALA A 159 -19.28 -21.34 -7.66
N TYR A 160 -18.46 -20.70 -8.52
CA TYR A 160 -17.14 -21.20 -8.86
C TYR A 160 -16.23 -21.36 -7.63
N LEU A 161 -16.12 -20.36 -6.79
CA LEU A 161 -15.30 -20.44 -5.59
C LEU A 161 -15.82 -21.45 -4.58
N LYS A 162 -17.14 -21.57 -4.42
CA LYS A 162 -17.74 -22.61 -3.57
C LYS A 162 -17.42 -24.02 -4.05
N LYS A 163 -17.37 -24.26 -5.37
CA LYS A 163 -17.03 -25.57 -5.95
C LYS A 163 -15.66 -26.08 -5.50
N TYR A 164 -14.70 -25.19 -5.27
CA TYR A 164 -13.32 -25.56 -4.95
C TYR A 164 -12.89 -25.25 -3.50
N LEU A 165 -13.66 -24.47 -2.74
CA LEU A 165 -13.31 -23.98 -1.41
C LEU A 165 -14.35 -24.33 -0.33
N SER A 166 -15.49 -24.97 -0.69
CA SER A 166 -16.39 -25.52 0.32
C SER A 166 -15.88 -26.88 0.82
N GLU A 167 -15.86 -27.05 2.13
CA GLU A 167 -15.70 -28.33 2.81
C GLU A 167 -16.80 -29.31 2.45
#